data_64f189ab7a1b7ec166ca9e3b54bcd1dd
#
_entry.id   64f189ab7a1b7ec166ca9e3b54bcd1dd
#
_cell.length_a   1.000
_cell.length_b   1.000
_cell.length_c   1.000
_cell.angle_alpha   90.00
_cell.angle_beta   90.00
_cell.angle_gamma   90.00
#
_symmetry.space_group_name_H-M   'P 1'
#
loop_
_entity.id
_entity.type
_entity.pdbx_description
1 polymer ?
#
loop_
_entity_poly.entity_id
_entity_poly.type
_entity_poly.pdbx_seq_one_letter_code
_entity_poly.pdbx_strand_id
1 'polypeptide(L)'
;CALPISEYNKSVREFDLVTLDRVRRIDIEPKLSVWQDYARAHRLHPAVTAYLELRPQHFYKIENDVDGVQFVTARGWEDLSAYLQAADRLALPVDEGVIGQYLRHPEVARDFAAYWVLYRKYHEDYGVEDILQGKPYDAVIARAMDASFDERISLVSLLLAGLNTRFADARATGAVTDACYQQLRSFKRTLSQQPDADPADLFAERCDAYRAKLEADKTAGALLPDEAAARTRTLALLTAWSRSLDNGLDADEAFDTVRGAFNTQVQRREEAVSAASNALEFAFDFMEQAFEDGQEMVVFVNELALGPDSAPFLAENDCERFEQYSEKLLLHGGEDELLAELQRDDVRAEEHSAEF
;
A
#
# COMPACT_ATOMS: atom_id res chain seq x y z
N CYS A 1 28.37 0.92 2.83
CA CYS A 1 28.74 2.04 1.97
C CYS A 1 28.35 1.67 0.54
N ALA A 2 27.36 2.35 -0.06
CA ALA A 2 27.04 2.16 -1.47
C ALA A 2 28.01 3.03 -2.29
N LEU A 3 28.71 2.41 -3.23
CA LEU A 3 29.56 3.14 -4.16
C LEU A 3 28.74 3.47 -5.41
N PRO A 4 28.76 4.71 -5.90
CA PRO A 4 28.15 5.05 -7.16
C PRO A 4 28.84 4.30 -8.31
N ILE A 5 28.08 3.95 -9.35
CA ILE A 5 28.58 3.24 -10.53
C ILE A 5 29.62 4.10 -11.21
N SER A 6 30.85 3.58 -11.38
CA SER A 6 32.00 4.32 -11.94
C SER A 6 31.78 4.80 -13.37
N GLU A 7 30.90 4.13 -14.13
CA GLU A 7 30.56 4.50 -15.51
C GLU A 7 29.85 5.84 -15.62
N TYR A 8 29.12 6.27 -14.57
CA TYR A 8 28.34 7.49 -14.55
C TYR A 8 28.90 8.59 -13.65
N ASN A 9 29.87 8.26 -12.79
CA ASN A 9 30.46 9.21 -11.86
C ASN A 9 31.97 9.30 -12.03
N LYS A 10 32.43 10.23 -12.83
CA LYS A 10 33.85 10.51 -13.07
C LYS A 10 34.64 10.96 -11.81
N SER A 11 33.96 11.23 -10.70
CA SER A 11 34.59 11.61 -9.42
C SER A 11 34.89 10.43 -8.50
N VAL A 12 34.49 9.22 -8.86
CA VAL A 12 34.79 8.01 -8.07
C VAL A 12 36.28 7.67 -8.27
N ARG A 13 37.03 7.74 -7.19
CA ARG A 13 38.41 7.23 -7.18
C ARG A 13 38.36 5.70 -7.15
N GLU A 14 39.11 5.08 -8.05
CA GLU A 14 39.34 3.63 -7.96
C GLU A 14 40.02 3.30 -6.63
N PHE A 15 39.52 2.25 -5.96
CA PHE A 15 40.20 1.72 -4.78
C PHE A 15 41.49 1.09 -5.17
N ASP A 16 42.52 1.27 -4.33
CA ASP A 16 43.79 0.54 -4.47
C ASP A 16 43.59 -0.98 -4.26
N LEU A 17 44.53 -1.77 -4.77
CA LEU A 17 44.49 -3.23 -4.69
C LEU A 17 44.37 -3.75 -3.24
N VAL A 18 44.96 -3.05 -2.27
CA VAL A 18 44.91 -3.45 -0.85
C VAL A 18 43.52 -3.27 -0.28
N THR A 19 42.82 -2.24 -0.69
CA THR A 19 41.42 -1.98 -0.31
C THR A 19 40.48 -2.97 -1.00
N LEU A 20 40.68 -3.25 -2.30
CA LEU A 20 39.88 -4.21 -3.06
C LEU A 20 39.98 -5.64 -2.50
N ASP A 21 41.13 -6.04 -1.99
CA ASP A 21 41.37 -7.36 -1.36
C ASP A 21 40.55 -7.53 -0.04
N ARG A 22 40.20 -6.44 0.61
CA ARG A 22 39.48 -6.42 1.90
C ARG A 22 37.97 -6.20 1.79
N VAL A 23 37.45 -5.86 0.62
CA VAL A 23 36.05 -5.62 0.38
C VAL A 23 35.45 -6.68 -0.55
N ARG A 24 34.16 -6.95 -0.39
CA ARG A 24 33.41 -7.76 -1.34
C ARG A 24 32.61 -6.85 -2.23
N ARG A 25 32.74 -7.05 -3.53
CA ARG A 25 31.93 -6.34 -4.54
C ARG A 25 30.59 -7.05 -4.68
N ILE A 26 29.51 -6.28 -4.59
CA ILE A 26 28.15 -6.71 -4.89
C ILE A 26 27.61 -5.75 -5.95
N ASP A 27 27.34 -6.26 -7.13
CA ASP A 27 26.73 -5.48 -8.20
C ASP A 27 25.21 -5.54 -8.05
N ILE A 28 24.55 -4.38 -8.03
CA ILE A 28 23.11 -4.25 -7.89
C ILE A 28 22.57 -3.72 -9.21
N GLU A 29 21.71 -4.50 -9.86
CA GLU A 29 21.01 -4.09 -11.07
C GLU A 29 19.61 -3.55 -10.72
N PRO A 30 19.19 -2.45 -11.36
CA PRO A 30 17.82 -1.94 -11.19
C PRO A 30 16.82 -2.86 -11.91
N LYS A 31 16.03 -3.62 -11.15
CA LYS A 31 14.97 -4.48 -11.68
C LYS A 31 13.61 -3.91 -11.29
N LEU A 32 12.75 -3.68 -12.29
CA LEU A 32 11.41 -3.13 -12.06
C LEU A 32 10.57 -4.00 -11.12
N SER A 33 10.58 -5.33 -11.31
CA SER A 33 9.81 -6.25 -10.46
C SER A 33 10.16 -6.13 -8.97
N VAL A 34 11.46 -6.07 -8.65
CA VAL A 34 11.92 -5.89 -7.26
C VAL A 34 11.54 -4.50 -6.72
N TRP A 35 11.60 -3.49 -7.57
CA TRP A 35 11.18 -2.14 -7.19
C TRP A 35 9.66 -2.03 -7.02
N GLN A 36 8.86 -2.78 -7.78
CA GLN A 36 7.41 -2.84 -7.60
C GLN A 36 7.04 -3.41 -6.22
N ASP A 37 7.74 -4.44 -5.74
CA ASP A 37 7.54 -4.95 -4.38
C ASP A 37 7.86 -3.87 -3.32
N TYR A 38 8.96 -3.14 -3.53
CA TYR A 38 9.29 -1.98 -2.70
C TYR A 38 8.21 -0.89 -2.77
N ALA A 39 7.74 -0.56 -3.98
CA ALA A 39 6.72 0.45 -4.22
C ALA A 39 5.40 0.12 -3.50
N ARG A 40 4.97 -1.15 -3.53
CA ARG A 40 3.80 -1.64 -2.78
C ARG A 40 4.02 -1.50 -1.27
N ALA A 41 5.13 -2.03 -0.75
CA ALA A 41 5.44 -1.99 0.68
C ALA A 41 5.49 -0.55 1.23
N HIS A 42 5.93 0.43 0.41
CA HIS A 42 6.05 1.83 0.79
C HIS A 42 4.85 2.68 0.33
N ARG A 43 3.81 2.04 -0.22
CA ARG A 43 2.57 2.70 -0.69
C ARG A 43 2.87 3.89 -1.61
N LEU A 44 3.69 3.67 -2.63
CA LEU A 44 3.96 4.70 -3.62
C LEU A 44 2.68 5.07 -4.37
N HIS A 45 2.69 6.25 -4.99
CA HIS A 45 1.51 6.78 -5.67
C HIS A 45 1.06 5.85 -6.81
N PRO A 46 -0.24 5.44 -6.87
CA PRO A 46 -0.73 4.44 -7.82
C PRO A 46 -0.50 4.80 -9.29
N ALA A 47 -0.56 6.10 -9.64
CA ALA A 47 -0.27 6.54 -10.99
C ALA A 47 1.17 6.22 -11.44
N VAL A 48 2.13 6.19 -10.51
CA VAL A 48 3.53 5.86 -10.83
C VAL A 48 3.67 4.36 -11.11
N THR A 49 3.08 3.52 -10.26
CA THR A 49 3.13 2.06 -10.43
C THR A 49 2.39 1.64 -11.70
N ALA A 50 1.17 2.13 -11.93
CA ALA A 50 0.39 1.84 -13.13
C ALA A 50 1.10 2.30 -14.41
N TYR A 51 1.71 3.48 -14.41
CA TYR A 51 2.49 3.94 -15.55
C TYR A 51 3.67 3.03 -15.88
N LEU A 52 4.38 2.56 -14.85
CA LEU A 52 5.54 1.68 -15.05
C LEU A 52 5.15 0.24 -15.44
N GLU A 53 3.94 -0.20 -15.14
CA GLU A 53 3.36 -1.43 -15.72
C GLU A 53 3.14 -1.29 -17.23
N LEU A 54 2.61 -0.15 -17.67
CA LEU A 54 2.37 0.15 -19.07
C LEU A 54 3.66 0.47 -19.84
N ARG A 55 4.67 1.03 -19.18
CA ARG A 55 5.92 1.54 -19.78
C ARG A 55 7.15 1.07 -18.98
N PRO A 56 7.40 -0.25 -18.85
CA PRO A 56 8.49 -0.79 -18.03
C PRO A 56 9.87 -0.29 -18.46
N GLN A 57 10.04 0.05 -19.74
CA GLN A 57 11.28 0.60 -20.29
C GLN A 57 11.62 2.00 -19.74
N HIS A 58 10.66 2.70 -19.14
CA HIS A 58 10.87 4.03 -18.54
C HIS A 58 11.30 3.97 -17.07
N PHE A 59 11.41 2.78 -16.49
CA PHE A 59 11.80 2.63 -15.07
C PHE A 59 13.22 3.11 -14.80
N TYR A 60 14.16 2.70 -15.67
CA TYR A 60 15.57 3.05 -15.52
C TYR A 60 16.18 3.34 -16.90
N LYS A 61 16.49 4.59 -17.16
CA LYS A 61 17.03 5.04 -18.46
C LYS A 61 18.09 6.08 -18.21
N ILE A 62 19.30 5.90 -18.78
CA ILE A 62 20.40 6.85 -18.71
C ILE A 62 20.95 6.99 -20.11
N GLU A 63 20.93 8.21 -20.62
CA GLU A 63 21.40 8.57 -21.96
C GLU A 63 22.31 9.78 -21.88
N ASN A 64 23.34 9.79 -22.73
CA ASN A 64 24.21 10.95 -22.90
C ASN A 64 23.84 11.67 -24.17
N ASP A 65 23.46 12.94 -24.05
CA ASP A 65 23.16 13.82 -25.17
C ASP A 65 24.13 15.00 -25.21
N VAL A 66 24.05 15.81 -26.28
CA VAL A 66 24.87 17.00 -26.48
C VAL A 66 24.69 18.01 -25.34
N ASP A 67 23.48 18.04 -24.75
CA ASP A 67 23.09 18.93 -23.65
C ASP A 67 23.40 18.36 -22.26
N GLY A 68 23.97 17.14 -22.18
CA GLY A 68 24.36 16.51 -20.92
C GLY A 68 23.80 15.10 -20.70
N VAL A 69 23.80 14.65 -19.44
CA VAL A 69 23.28 13.34 -19.05
C VAL A 69 21.78 13.47 -18.74
N GLN A 70 20.97 12.77 -19.51
CA GLN A 70 19.53 12.61 -19.27
C GLN A 70 19.29 11.29 -18.55
N PHE A 71 18.47 11.28 -17.50
CA PHE A 71 18.27 10.05 -16.75
C PHE A 71 16.94 9.98 -16.01
N VAL A 72 16.48 8.75 -15.84
CA VAL A 72 15.42 8.35 -14.91
C VAL A 72 15.92 7.18 -14.07
N THR A 73 15.64 7.21 -12.79
CA THR A 73 16.08 6.19 -11.85
C THR A 73 14.94 5.83 -10.88
N ALA A 74 15.08 4.68 -10.23
CA ALA A 74 14.16 4.23 -9.17
C ALA A 74 13.90 5.32 -8.11
N ARG A 75 14.94 6.06 -7.71
CA ARG A 75 14.83 7.17 -6.77
C ARG A 75 14.02 8.34 -7.32
N GLY A 76 14.20 8.69 -8.59
CA GLY A 76 13.42 9.76 -9.23
C GLY A 76 11.92 9.46 -9.20
N TRP A 77 11.54 8.20 -9.42
CA TRP A 77 10.15 7.74 -9.31
C TRP A 77 9.62 7.79 -7.88
N GLU A 78 10.43 7.42 -6.90
CA GLU A 78 10.06 7.49 -5.47
C GLU A 78 9.85 8.95 -5.02
N ASP A 79 10.79 9.82 -5.33
CA ASP A 79 10.71 11.25 -4.99
C ASP A 79 9.51 11.92 -5.68
N LEU A 80 9.24 11.58 -6.96
CA LEU A 80 8.04 12.04 -7.67
C LEU A 80 6.76 11.54 -7.00
N SER A 81 6.71 10.27 -6.64
CA SER A 81 5.57 9.67 -5.93
C SER A 81 5.24 10.42 -4.63
N ALA A 82 6.26 10.72 -3.83
CA ALA A 82 6.09 11.47 -2.59
C ALA A 82 5.53 12.89 -2.86
N TYR A 83 6.00 13.54 -3.93
CA TYR A 83 5.48 14.83 -4.36
C TYR A 83 4.01 14.73 -4.80
N LEU A 84 3.65 13.76 -5.64
CA LEU A 84 2.27 13.56 -6.12
C LEU A 84 1.30 13.34 -4.97
N GLN A 85 1.67 12.50 -3.99
CA GLN A 85 0.86 12.28 -2.79
C GLN A 85 0.67 13.57 -1.96
N ALA A 86 1.67 14.42 -1.88
CA ALA A 86 1.56 15.71 -1.21
C ALA A 86 0.68 16.68 -2.02
N ALA A 87 0.85 16.70 -3.34
CA ALA A 87 0.08 17.53 -4.25
C ALA A 87 -1.42 17.19 -4.22
N ASP A 88 -1.78 15.90 -4.18
CA ASP A 88 -3.17 15.46 -4.06
C ASP A 88 -3.80 15.91 -2.74
N ARG A 89 -3.09 15.76 -1.61
CA ARG A 89 -3.57 16.23 -0.31
C ARG A 89 -3.77 17.74 -0.22
N LEU A 90 -2.96 18.49 -0.96
CA LEU A 90 -2.96 19.96 -0.95
C LEU A 90 -3.70 20.56 -2.14
N ALA A 91 -4.25 19.74 -3.03
CA ALA A 91 -4.89 20.14 -4.29
C ALA A 91 -3.98 21.03 -5.16
N LEU A 92 -2.67 20.71 -5.22
CA LEU A 92 -1.70 21.47 -6.00
C LEU A 92 -1.68 21.00 -7.46
N PRO A 93 -1.49 21.90 -8.43
CA PRO A 93 -1.32 21.51 -9.82
C PRO A 93 0.03 20.84 -10.02
N VAL A 94 0.05 19.81 -10.86
CA VAL A 94 1.25 19.09 -11.29
C VAL A 94 1.33 19.16 -12.80
N ASP A 95 2.40 19.75 -13.31
CA ASP A 95 2.67 19.91 -14.74
C ASP A 95 3.98 19.21 -15.15
N GLU A 96 4.28 19.24 -16.46
CA GLU A 96 5.50 18.67 -17.04
C GLU A 96 6.77 19.27 -16.40
N GLY A 97 6.75 20.58 -16.08
CA GLY A 97 7.88 21.25 -15.48
C GLY A 97 8.22 20.75 -14.09
N VAL A 98 7.19 20.44 -13.28
CA VAL A 98 7.34 19.83 -11.96
C VAL A 98 7.86 18.39 -12.10
N ILE A 99 7.24 17.59 -12.98
CA ILE A 99 7.63 16.19 -13.22
C ILE A 99 9.09 16.10 -13.69
N GLY A 100 9.51 17.00 -14.59
CA GLY A 100 10.86 17.06 -15.12
C GLY A 100 11.95 17.38 -14.07
N GLN A 101 11.58 17.86 -12.88
CA GLN A 101 12.53 18.04 -11.78
C GLN A 101 12.96 16.70 -11.16
N TYR A 102 12.09 15.71 -11.22
CA TYR A 102 12.31 14.36 -10.69
C TYR A 102 12.78 13.39 -11.76
N LEU A 103 12.12 13.42 -12.94
CA LEU A 103 12.44 12.60 -14.10
C LEU A 103 13.28 13.43 -15.08
N ARG A 104 14.60 13.39 -14.91
CA ARG A 104 15.53 14.21 -15.70
C ARG A 104 15.80 13.65 -17.11
N HIS A 105 14.84 12.98 -17.68
CA HIS A 105 14.80 12.53 -19.07
C HIS A 105 13.57 13.16 -19.73
N PRO A 106 13.73 14.15 -20.61
CA PRO A 106 12.62 14.96 -21.12
C PRO A 106 11.52 14.17 -21.82
N GLU A 107 11.88 13.11 -22.56
CA GLU A 107 10.91 12.23 -23.20
C GLU A 107 10.02 11.53 -22.16
N VAL A 108 10.64 10.91 -21.14
CA VAL A 108 9.90 10.21 -20.09
C VAL A 108 9.07 11.17 -19.25
N ALA A 109 9.61 12.34 -18.92
CA ALA A 109 8.88 13.35 -18.16
C ALA A 109 7.62 13.84 -18.90
N ARG A 110 7.73 14.05 -20.22
CA ARG A 110 6.59 14.45 -21.06
C ARG A 110 5.56 13.34 -21.20
N ASP A 111 6.00 12.10 -21.42
CA ASP A 111 5.10 10.95 -21.55
C ASP A 111 4.35 10.70 -20.23
N PHE A 112 5.05 10.74 -19.08
CA PHE A 112 4.40 10.64 -17.77
C PHE A 112 3.46 11.83 -17.49
N ALA A 113 3.81 13.05 -17.90
CA ALA A 113 2.94 14.22 -17.72
C ALA A 113 1.63 14.08 -18.51
N ALA A 114 1.70 13.58 -19.74
CA ALA A 114 0.51 13.28 -20.54
C ALA A 114 -0.36 12.18 -19.87
N TYR A 115 0.29 11.12 -19.40
CA TYR A 115 -0.39 10.05 -18.65
C TYR A 115 -1.04 10.58 -17.37
N TRP A 116 -0.37 11.42 -16.60
CA TRP A 116 -0.88 12.01 -15.36
C TRP A 116 -2.19 12.80 -15.57
N VAL A 117 -2.25 13.59 -16.65
CA VAL A 117 -3.48 14.33 -17.00
C VAL A 117 -4.63 13.36 -17.27
N LEU A 118 -4.37 12.27 -18.01
CA LEU A 118 -5.39 11.24 -18.29
C LEU A 118 -5.79 10.48 -17.04
N TYR A 119 -4.84 10.08 -16.20
CA TYR A 119 -5.09 9.38 -14.95
C TYR A 119 -6.03 10.18 -14.04
N ARG A 120 -5.79 11.48 -13.88
CA ARG A 120 -6.68 12.36 -13.11
C ARG A 120 -8.05 12.49 -13.74
N LYS A 121 -8.12 12.63 -15.04
CA LYS A 121 -9.39 12.68 -15.77
C LYS A 121 -10.19 11.38 -15.59
N TYR A 122 -9.53 10.22 -15.65
CA TYR A 122 -10.20 8.94 -15.43
C TYR A 122 -10.77 8.83 -14.01
N HIS A 123 -10.03 9.31 -13.01
CA HIS A 123 -10.55 9.34 -11.64
C HIS A 123 -11.87 10.12 -11.52
N GLU A 124 -11.97 11.27 -12.21
CA GLU A 124 -13.19 12.09 -12.22
C GLU A 124 -14.29 11.45 -13.09
N ASP A 125 -13.95 11.00 -14.27
CA ASP A 125 -14.89 10.50 -15.29
C ASP A 125 -15.56 9.17 -14.91
N TYR A 126 -14.88 8.30 -14.19
CA TYR A 126 -15.40 6.99 -13.77
C TYR A 126 -16.09 7.01 -12.41
N GLY A 127 -15.91 8.05 -11.61
CA GLY A 127 -16.51 8.12 -10.28
C GLY A 127 -16.16 6.91 -9.41
N VAL A 128 -14.86 6.61 -9.26
CA VAL A 128 -14.35 5.42 -8.56
C VAL A 128 -14.99 5.23 -7.19
N GLU A 129 -15.23 6.33 -6.48
CA GLU A 129 -15.89 6.28 -5.17
C GLU A 129 -17.33 5.74 -5.25
N ASP A 130 -18.07 6.09 -6.29
CA ASP A 130 -19.43 5.58 -6.50
C ASP A 130 -19.42 4.08 -6.86
N ILE A 131 -18.43 3.62 -7.63
CA ILE A 131 -18.23 2.19 -7.90
C ILE A 131 -18.01 1.44 -6.59
N LEU A 132 -17.08 1.91 -5.75
CA LEU A 132 -16.76 1.29 -4.46
C LEU A 132 -17.87 1.40 -3.40
N GLN A 133 -18.90 2.20 -3.67
CA GLN A 133 -20.13 2.27 -2.88
C GLN A 133 -21.30 1.45 -3.48
N GLY A 134 -21.05 0.68 -4.52
CA GLY A 134 -22.06 -0.14 -5.19
C GLY A 134 -23.08 0.67 -6.02
N LYS A 135 -22.65 1.80 -6.56
CA LYS A 135 -23.47 2.68 -7.40
C LYS A 135 -22.86 2.86 -8.81
N PRO A 136 -22.48 1.79 -9.51
CA PRO A 136 -22.03 1.90 -10.88
C PRO A 136 -23.22 2.25 -11.78
N TYR A 137 -23.01 3.13 -12.75
CA TYR A 137 -23.99 3.42 -13.78
C TYR A 137 -23.67 2.57 -15.02
N ASP A 138 -24.70 2.08 -15.73
CA ASP A 138 -24.53 1.31 -16.97
C ASP A 138 -23.61 2.04 -17.97
N ALA A 139 -23.71 3.37 -18.04
CA ALA A 139 -22.86 4.19 -18.90
C ALA A 139 -21.36 4.14 -18.51
N VAL A 140 -21.05 3.98 -17.24
CA VAL A 140 -19.65 3.86 -16.74
C VAL A 140 -19.09 2.48 -17.11
N ILE A 141 -19.89 1.42 -16.97
CA ILE A 141 -19.52 0.06 -17.37
C ILE A 141 -19.29 -0.01 -18.90
N ALA A 142 -20.24 0.50 -19.70
CA ALA A 142 -20.12 0.53 -21.14
C ALA A 142 -18.86 1.29 -21.60
N ARG A 143 -18.55 2.42 -20.93
CA ARG A 143 -17.32 3.17 -21.21
C ARG A 143 -16.06 2.39 -20.86
N ALA A 144 -16.04 1.67 -19.74
CA ALA A 144 -14.90 0.85 -19.34
C ALA A 144 -14.67 -0.31 -20.33
N MET A 145 -15.75 -0.92 -20.86
CA MET A 145 -15.67 -1.96 -21.88
C MET A 145 -15.07 -1.45 -23.20
N ASP A 146 -15.39 -0.23 -23.61
CA ASP A 146 -14.90 0.40 -24.84
C ASP A 146 -13.53 1.11 -24.66
N ALA A 147 -13.01 1.18 -23.42
CA ALA A 147 -11.78 1.90 -23.11
C ALA A 147 -10.54 1.23 -23.71
N SER A 148 -9.50 2.04 -23.97
CA SER A 148 -8.18 1.54 -24.34
C SER A 148 -7.54 0.75 -23.18
N PHE A 149 -6.60 -0.12 -23.50
CA PHE A 149 -5.91 -0.91 -22.48
C PHE A 149 -5.25 -0.05 -21.39
N ASP A 150 -4.59 1.06 -21.78
CA ASP A 150 -3.97 2.03 -20.86
C ASP A 150 -5.01 2.65 -19.90
N GLU A 151 -6.21 2.96 -20.40
CA GLU A 151 -7.32 3.50 -19.62
C GLU A 151 -7.87 2.44 -18.65
N ARG A 152 -8.05 1.19 -19.08
CA ARG A 152 -8.53 0.08 -18.24
C ARG A 152 -7.57 -0.22 -17.10
N ILE A 153 -6.26 -0.33 -17.36
CA ILE A 153 -5.25 -0.55 -16.31
C ILE A 153 -5.19 0.63 -15.33
N SER A 154 -5.34 1.86 -15.82
CA SER A 154 -5.44 3.03 -14.95
C SER A 154 -6.67 2.96 -14.03
N LEU A 155 -7.81 2.51 -14.55
CA LEU A 155 -9.02 2.32 -13.77
C LEU A 155 -8.87 1.23 -12.70
N VAL A 156 -8.26 0.08 -13.05
CA VAL A 156 -7.91 -0.97 -12.07
C VAL A 156 -7.05 -0.41 -10.94
N SER A 157 -6.01 0.37 -11.28
CA SER A 157 -5.14 1.00 -10.29
C SER A 157 -5.88 2.00 -9.39
N LEU A 158 -6.85 2.73 -9.94
CA LEU A 158 -7.69 3.65 -9.16
C LEU A 158 -8.63 2.91 -8.19
N LEU A 159 -9.24 1.79 -8.64
CA LEU A 159 -10.05 0.93 -7.77
C LEU A 159 -9.22 0.34 -6.63
N LEU A 160 -8.03 -0.19 -6.94
CA LEU A 160 -7.09 -0.72 -5.95
C LEU A 160 -6.66 0.35 -4.94
N ALA A 161 -6.41 1.58 -5.38
CA ALA A 161 -6.05 2.69 -4.48
C ALA A 161 -7.20 3.01 -3.50
N GLY A 162 -8.43 3.05 -4.00
CA GLY A 162 -9.61 3.26 -3.17
C GLY A 162 -9.86 2.12 -2.18
N LEU A 163 -9.65 0.88 -2.59
CA LEU A 163 -9.71 -0.31 -1.72
C LEU A 163 -8.61 -0.29 -0.66
N ASN A 164 -7.35 -0.05 -1.04
CA ASN A 164 -6.23 0.00 -0.12
C ASN A 164 -6.40 1.05 0.97
N THR A 165 -7.03 2.20 0.66
CA THR A 165 -7.39 3.21 1.65
C THR A 165 -8.35 2.64 2.71
N ARG A 166 -9.35 1.87 2.31
CA ARG A 166 -10.32 1.23 3.21
C ARG A 166 -9.71 0.10 4.03
N PHE A 167 -8.88 -0.74 3.41
CA PHE A 167 -8.15 -1.80 4.12
C PHE A 167 -7.19 -1.23 5.16
N ALA A 168 -6.47 -0.18 4.83
CA ALA A 168 -5.58 0.52 5.77
C ALA A 168 -6.37 1.11 6.95
N ASP A 169 -7.55 1.71 6.72
CA ASP A 169 -8.40 2.26 7.78
C ASP A 169 -8.98 1.15 8.67
N ALA A 170 -9.47 0.05 8.10
CA ALA A 170 -9.95 -1.11 8.84
C ALA A 170 -8.85 -1.68 9.75
N ARG A 171 -7.65 -1.86 9.22
CA ARG A 171 -6.49 -2.36 9.97
C ARG A 171 -6.04 -1.39 11.06
N ALA A 172 -5.96 -0.10 10.76
CA ALA A 172 -5.62 0.92 11.76
C ALA A 172 -6.65 0.98 12.88
N THR A 173 -7.94 0.89 12.55
CA THR A 173 -9.04 0.87 13.53
C THR A 173 -8.99 -0.41 14.36
N GLY A 174 -8.66 -1.56 13.76
CA GLY A 174 -8.41 -2.84 14.44
C GLY A 174 -7.29 -2.72 15.46
N ALA A 175 -6.11 -2.23 15.06
CA ALA A 175 -4.96 -2.04 15.93
C ALA A 175 -5.25 -1.12 17.13
N VAL A 176 -6.01 -0.04 16.91
CA VAL A 176 -6.47 0.86 18.00
C VAL A 176 -7.41 0.13 18.95
N THR A 177 -8.35 -0.64 18.41
CA THR A 177 -9.33 -1.39 19.23
C THR A 177 -8.62 -2.44 20.09
N ASP A 178 -7.67 -3.18 19.54
CA ASP A 178 -6.89 -4.17 20.27
C ASP A 178 -6.03 -3.55 21.36
N ALA A 179 -5.39 -2.41 21.07
CA ALA A 179 -4.64 -1.65 22.07
C ALA A 179 -5.55 -1.15 23.20
N CYS A 180 -6.73 -0.62 22.88
CA CYS A 180 -7.73 -0.20 23.88
C CYS A 180 -8.21 -1.38 24.72
N TYR A 181 -8.47 -2.55 24.12
CA TYR A 181 -8.85 -3.77 24.83
C TYR A 181 -7.79 -4.17 25.86
N GLN A 182 -6.51 -4.14 25.51
CA GLN A 182 -5.44 -4.47 26.45
C GLN A 182 -5.42 -3.49 27.65
N GLN A 183 -5.68 -2.20 27.41
CA GLN A 183 -5.76 -1.22 28.48
C GLN A 183 -6.98 -1.44 29.38
N LEU A 184 -8.14 -1.74 28.80
CA LEU A 184 -9.36 -2.04 29.55
C LEU A 184 -9.20 -3.31 30.41
N ARG A 185 -8.64 -4.38 29.82
CA ARG A 185 -8.33 -5.63 30.57
C ARG A 185 -7.38 -5.37 31.74
N SER A 186 -6.37 -4.55 31.51
CA SER A 186 -5.42 -4.20 32.56
C SER A 186 -6.06 -3.31 33.64
N PHE A 187 -6.95 -2.39 33.28
CA PHE A 187 -7.72 -1.56 34.22
C PHE A 187 -8.58 -2.41 35.13
N LYS A 188 -9.34 -3.39 34.58
CA LYS A 188 -10.14 -4.32 35.36
C LYS A 188 -9.31 -5.06 36.41
N ARG A 189 -8.10 -5.49 36.04
CA ARG A 189 -7.18 -6.16 36.96
C ARG A 189 -6.70 -5.23 38.06
N THR A 190 -6.39 -3.97 37.74
CA THR A 190 -5.95 -2.97 38.73
C THR A 190 -7.05 -2.67 39.75
N LEU A 191 -8.30 -2.51 39.29
CA LEU A 191 -9.46 -2.29 40.19
C LEU A 191 -9.59 -3.45 41.19
N SER A 192 -9.43 -4.70 40.76
CA SER A 192 -9.48 -5.87 41.65
C SER A 192 -8.31 -5.94 42.65
N GLN A 193 -7.16 -5.36 42.32
CA GLN A 193 -5.96 -5.38 43.17
C GLN A 193 -5.90 -4.19 44.17
N GLN A 194 -6.60 -3.11 43.86
CA GLN A 194 -6.62 -1.86 44.66
C GLN A 194 -8.06 -1.40 44.90
N PRO A 195 -8.85 -2.15 45.68
CA PRO A 195 -10.28 -1.88 45.86
C PRO A 195 -10.57 -0.57 46.61
N ASP A 196 -9.61 -0.07 47.36
CA ASP A 196 -9.75 1.18 48.18
C ASP A 196 -9.31 2.45 47.42
N ALA A 197 -8.72 2.30 46.20
CA ALA A 197 -8.26 3.42 45.40
C ALA A 197 -9.39 3.99 44.53
N ASP A 198 -9.36 5.31 44.28
CA ASP A 198 -10.32 5.93 43.37
C ASP A 198 -10.11 5.40 41.90
N PRO A 199 -11.14 4.82 41.30
CA PRO A 199 -11.06 4.29 39.93
C PRO A 199 -10.64 5.34 38.90
N ALA A 200 -11.05 6.59 39.02
CA ALA A 200 -10.69 7.68 38.12
C ALA A 200 -9.18 7.96 38.15
N ASP A 201 -8.60 7.99 39.36
CA ASP A 201 -7.15 8.17 39.56
C ASP A 201 -6.38 6.98 38.95
N LEU A 202 -6.81 5.74 39.21
CA LEU A 202 -6.19 4.54 38.63
C LEU A 202 -6.21 4.53 37.10
N PHE A 203 -7.28 5.02 36.48
CA PHE A 203 -7.35 5.12 35.04
C PHE A 203 -6.50 6.26 34.47
N ALA A 204 -6.43 7.40 35.18
CA ALA A 204 -5.56 8.53 34.83
C ALA A 204 -4.08 8.13 34.87
N GLU A 205 -3.63 7.45 35.94
CA GLU A 205 -2.27 6.92 36.03
C GLU A 205 -1.91 5.99 34.88
N ARG A 206 -2.87 5.18 34.46
CA ARG A 206 -2.72 4.30 33.28
C ARG A 206 -2.54 5.09 32.00
N CYS A 207 -3.33 6.14 31.78
CA CYS A 207 -3.17 7.01 30.61
C CYS A 207 -1.78 7.67 30.60
N ASP A 208 -1.30 8.10 31.75
CA ASP A 208 0.02 8.72 31.89
C ASP A 208 1.15 7.72 31.62
N ALA A 209 1.04 6.50 32.13
CA ALA A 209 1.98 5.43 31.86
C ALA A 209 2.01 5.06 30.37
N TYR A 210 0.84 4.99 29.70
CA TYR A 210 0.75 4.74 28.27
C TYR A 210 1.40 5.87 27.45
N ARG A 211 1.14 7.14 27.84
CA ARG A 211 1.75 8.33 27.22
C ARG A 211 3.26 8.31 27.36
N ALA A 212 3.77 8.09 28.58
CA ALA A 212 5.20 8.04 28.83
C ALA A 212 5.91 6.97 27.98
N LYS A 213 5.31 5.78 27.88
CA LYS A 213 5.84 4.72 27.03
C LYS A 213 5.82 5.10 25.54
N LEU A 214 4.73 5.67 25.04
CA LEU A 214 4.63 6.12 23.64
C LEU A 214 5.72 7.15 23.29
N GLU A 215 5.95 8.14 24.16
CA GLU A 215 6.98 9.16 23.93
C GLU A 215 8.40 8.58 24.03
N ALA A 216 8.64 7.64 24.92
CA ALA A 216 9.92 6.93 24.99
C ALA A 216 10.19 6.13 23.70
N ASP A 217 9.21 5.36 23.22
CA ASP A 217 9.31 4.55 22.02
C ASP A 217 9.49 5.43 20.75
N LYS A 218 8.80 6.57 20.66
CA LYS A 218 9.01 7.56 19.58
C LYS A 218 10.42 8.15 19.60
N THR A 219 10.91 8.52 20.77
CA THR A 219 12.25 9.12 20.94
C THR A 219 13.35 8.11 20.58
N ALA A 220 13.12 6.84 20.89
CA ALA A 220 14.03 5.76 20.54
C ALA A 220 13.99 5.37 19.05
N GLY A 221 13.04 5.91 18.26
CA GLY A 221 12.84 5.49 16.86
C GLY A 221 12.38 4.04 16.73
N ALA A 222 11.74 3.48 17.76
CA ALA A 222 11.36 2.07 17.83
C ALA A 222 10.02 1.77 17.17
N LEU A 223 9.29 2.78 16.67
CA LEU A 223 7.96 2.64 16.10
C LEU A 223 7.96 2.93 14.61
N LEU A 224 7.27 2.10 13.84
CA LEU A 224 6.90 2.44 12.48
C LEU A 224 5.85 3.57 12.46
N PRO A 225 5.76 4.37 11.37
CA PRO A 225 4.81 5.49 11.30
C PRO A 225 3.36 5.11 11.60
N ASP A 226 2.88 3.98 11.04
CA ASP A 226 1.52 3.50 11.25
C ASP A 226 1.27 3.07 12.71
N GLU A 227 2.25 2.42 13.32
CA GLU A 227 2.19 2.02 14.73
C GLU A 227 2.17 3.24 15.65
N ALA A 228 3.00 4.23 15.38
CA ALA A 228 3.01 5.50 16.11
C ALA A 228 1.66 6.24 15.98
N ALA A 229 1.06 6.23 14.79
CA ALA A 229 -0.26 6.82 14.55
C ALA A 229 -1.36 6.08 15.32
N ALA A 230 -1.39 4.74 15.26
CA ALA A 230 -2.35 3.91 15.98
C ALA A 230 -2.26 4.13 17.50
N ARG A 231 -1.05 4.11 18.06
CA ARG A 231 -0.83 4.35 19.50
C ARG A 231 -1.19 5.77 19.91
N THR A 232 -0.99 6.76 19.05
CA THR A 232 -1.40 8.14 19.32
C THR A 232 -2.93 8.26 19.36
N ARG A 233 -3.64 7.60 18.43
CA ARG A 233 -5.11 7.51 18.44
C ARG A 233 -5.63 6.79 19.69
N THR A 234 -4.99 5.69 20.09
CA THR A 234 -5.31 4.95 21.32
C THR A 234 -5.19 5.87 22.54
N LEU A 235 -4.08 6.61 22.68
CA LEU A 235 -3.90 7.56 23.80
C LEU A 235 -4.99 8.63 23.82
N ALA A 236 -5.39 9.14 22.66
CA ALA A 236 -6.48 10.13 22.58
C ALA A 236 -7.82 9.56 23.09
N LEU A 237 -8.16 8.30 22.73
CA LEU A 237 -9.35 7.62 23.23
C LEU A 237 -9.28 7.38 24.74
N LEU A 238 -8.17 6.83 25.23
CA LEU A 238 -7.98 6.60 26.67
C LEU A 238 -8.09 7.91 27.47
N THR A 239 -7.52 9.00 26.96
CA THR A 239 -7.62 10.33 27.59
C THR A 239 -9.07 10.85 27.58
N ALA A 240 -9.82 10.60 26.51
CA ALA A 240 -11.23 10.96 26.45
C ALA A 240 -12.06 10.16 27.46
N TRP A 241 -11.80 8.86 27.57
CA TRP A 241 -12.48 7.98 28.54
C TRP A 241 -12.13 8.34 30.00
N SER A 242 -10.87 8.69 30.27
CA SER A 242 -10.47 9.18 31.60
C SER A 242 -11.27 10.41 32.04
N ARG A 243 -11.56 11.32 31.11
CA ARG A 243 -12.35 12.54 31.40
C ARG A 243 -13.84 12.25 31.61
N SER A 244 -14.35 11.10 31.20
CA SER A 244 -15.73 10.68 31.42
C SER A 244 -15.93 9.96 32.77
N LEU A 245 -14.85 9.69 33.52
CA LEU A 245 -14.92 9.11 34.83
C LEU A 245 -15.03 10.23 35.89
N ASP A 246 -16.12 10.26 36.62
CA ASP A 246 -16.33 11.15 37.73
C ASP A 246 -15.67 10.57 38.99
N ASN A 247 -15.17 11.45 39.88
CA ASN A 247 -14.63 11.03 41.16
C ASN A 247 -15.76 10.50 42.07
N GLY A 248 -15.48 9.36 42.71
CA GLY A 248 -16.43 8.73 43.64
C GLY A 248 -17.33 7.69 43.03
N LEU A 249 -17.12 7.29 41.75
CA LEU A 249 -17.71 6.08 41.17
C LEU A 249 -17.15 4.85 41.89
N ASP A 250 -17.96 3.84 42.09
CA ASP A 250 -17.44 2.55 42.49
C ASP A 250 -16.69 1.83 41.34
N ALA A 251 -15.98 0.75 41.65
CA ALA A 251 -15.15 0.03 40.69
C ALA A 251 -15.95 -0.54 39.53
N ASP A 252 -17.18 -1.00 39.78
CA ASP A 252 -18.06 -1.62 38.75
C ASP A 252 -18.66 -0.53 37.83
N GLU A 253 -19.13 0.58 38.43
CA GLU A 253 -19.66 1.74 37.67
C GLU A 253 -18.57 2.36 36.76
N ALA A 254 -17.37 2.57 37.30
CA ALA A 254 -16.24 3.09 36.54
C ALA A 254 -15.83 2.15 35.40
N PHE A 255 -15.77 0.85 35.67
CA PHE A 255 -15.47 -0.15 34.63
C PHE A 255 -16.54 -0.17 33.54
N ASP A 256 -17.81 -0.14 33.93
CA ASP A 256 -18.95 -0.16 32.99
C ASP A 256 -18.97 1.09 32.10
N THR A 257 -18.61 2.25 32.64
CA THR A 257 -18.47 3.50 31.89
C THR A 257 -17.40 3.35 30.82
N VAL A 258 -16.20 2.91 31.16
CA VAL A 258 -15.11 2.72 30.17
C VAL A 258 -15.46 1.59 29.20
N ARG A 259 -16.08 0.51 29.63
CA ARG A 259 -16.56 -0.58 28.77
C ARG A 259 -17.58 -0.10 27.74
N GLY A 260 -18.52 0.78 28.14
CA GLY A 260 -19.48 1.41 27.21
C GLY A 260 -18.78 2.21 26.12
N ALA A 261 -17.78 3.02 26.49
CA ALA A 261 -16.98 3.77 25.51
C ALA A 261 -16.14 2.85 24.60
N PHE A 262 -15.59 1.76 25.13
CA PHE A 262 -14.88 0.74 24.35
C PHE A 262 -15.82 0.03 23.36
N ASN A 263 -17.05 -0.29 23.72
CA ASN A 263 -18.03 -0.90 22.81
C ASN A 263 -18.30 -0.01 21.58
N THR A 264 -18.30 1.31 21.75
CA THR A 264 -18.38 2.24 20.62
C THR A 264 -17.18 2.12 19.67
N GLN A 265 -15.98 1.87 20.22
CA GLN A 265 -14.79 1.64 19.41
C GLN A 265 -14.85 0.29 18.68
N VAL A 266 -15.42 -0.74 19.29
CA VAL A 266 -15.68 -2.04 18.63
C VAL A 266 -16.64 -1.86 17.44
N GLN A 267 -17.73 -1.13 17.62
CA GLN A 267 -18.65 -0.82 16.51
C GLN A 267 -17.97 -0.11 15.34
N ARG A 268 -17.09 0.85 15.62
CA ARG A 268 -16.29 1.51 14.57
C ARG A 268 -15.38 0.55 13.79
N ARG A 269 -14.78 -0.43 14.50
CA ARG A 269 -14.02 -1.49 13.83
C ARG A 269 -14.91 -2.31 12.90
N GLU A 270 -16.07 -2.75 13.36
CA GLU A 270 -17.03 -3.53 12.58
C GLU A 270 -17.51 -2.74 11.36
N GLU A 271 -17.81 -1.46 11.51
CA GLU A 271 -18.20 -0.57 10.42
C GLU A 271 -17.08 -0.41 9.38
N ALA A 272 -15.82 -0.22 9.83
CA ALA A 272 -14.67 -0.08 8.93
C ALA A 272 -14.39 -1.37 8.15
N VAL A 273 -14.46 -2.54 8.81
CA VAL A 273 -14.31 -3.85 8.16
C VAL A 273 -15.45 -4.08 7.16
N SER A 274 -16.70 -3.83 7.55
CA SER A 274 -17.85 -3.99 6.67
C SER A 274 -17.78 -3.07 5.45
N ALA A 275 -17.35 -1.82 5.63
CA ALA A 275 -17.19 -0.88 4.53
C ALA A 275 -16.09 -1.33 3.55
N ALA A 276 -14.98 -1.89 4.06
CA ALA A 276 -13.91 -2.41 3.23
C ALA A 276 -14.34 -3.68 2.47
N SER A 277 -15.00 -4.63 3.14
CA SER A 277 -15.52 -5.86 2.52
C SER A 277 -16.56 -5.54 1.45
N ASN A 278 -17.53 -4.67 1.74
CA ASN A 278 -18.54 -4.28 0.75
C ASN A 278 -17.92 -3.58 -0.47
N ALA A 279 -16.93 -2.70 -0.26
CA ALA A 279 -16.25 -2.04 -1.36
C ALA A 279 -15.48 -3.03 -2.24
N LEU A 280 -14.89 -4.07 -1.64
CA LEU A 280 -14.23 -5.14 -2.38
C LEU A 280 -15.22 -5.94 -3.24
N GLU A 281 -16.38 -6.31 -2.69
CA GLU A 281 -17.44 -6.98 -3.45
C GLU A 281 -17.94 -6.12 -4.62
N PHE A 282 -18.18 -4.83 -4.39
CA PHE A 282 -18.58 -3.91 -5.45
C PHE A 282 -17.50 -3.72 -6.52
N ALA A 283 -16.23 -3.73 -6.12
CA ALA A 283 -15.13 -3.70 -7.07
C ALA A 283 -15.11 -4.97 -7.94
N PHE A 284 -15.33 -6.16 -7.36
CA PHE A 284 -15.47 -7.40 -8.13
C PHE A 284 -16.70 -7.35 -9.05
N ASP A 285 -17.85 -6.86 -8.58
CA ASP A 285 -19.04 -6.68 -9.42
C ASP A 285 -18.74 -5.82 -10.66
N PHE A 286 -18.02 -4.72 -10.46
CA PHE A 286 -17.63 -3.85 -11.56
C PHE A 286 -16.63 -4.53 -12.50
N MET A 287 -15.60 -5.17 -11.96
CA MET A 287 -14.56 -5.86 -12.73
C MET A 287 -15.14 -6.99 -13.59
N GLU A 288 -16.04 -7.79 -13.04
CA GLU A 288 -16.74 -8.87 -13.77
C GLU A 288 -17.61 -8.33 -14.89
N GLN A 289 -18.35 -7.23 -14.65
CA GLN A 289 -19.23 -6.64 -15.65
C GLN A 289 -18.46 -5.92 -16.77
N ALA A 290 -17.34 -5.28 -16.45
CA ALA A 290 -16.59 -4.47 -17.38
C ALA A 290 -15.51 -5.26 -18.15
N PHE A 291 -14.88 -6.24 -17.50
CA PHE A 291 -13.67 -6.89 -18.01
C PHE A 291 -13.73 -8.41 -18.01
N GLU A 292 -14.78 -9.00 -17.44
CA GLU A 292 -14.95 -10.45 -17.36
C GLU A 292 -13.69 -11.14 -16.74
N ASP A 293 -13.21 -12.24 -17.35
CA ASP A 293 -11.97 -12.93 -16.95
C ASP A 293 -10.75 -12.40 -17.73
N GLY A 294 -10.73 -11.10 -18.11
CA GLY A 294 -9.67 -10.48 -18.88
C GLY A 294 -8.36 -10.25 -18.09
N GLN A 295 -7.36 -9.72 -18.79
CA GLN A 295 -6.04 -9.42 -18.20
C GLN A 295 -6.15 -8.39 -17.05
N GLU A 296 -7.14 -7.52 -17.10
CA GLU A 296 -7.45 -6.54 -16.07
C GLU A 296 -7.81 -7.21 -14.74
N MET A 297 -8.59 -8.30 -14.78
CA MET A 297 -8.93 -9.11 -13.60
C MET A 297 -7.69 -9.80 -13.03
N VAL A 298 -6.80 -10.31 -13.87
CA VAL A 298 -5.52 -10.90 -13.44
C VAL A 298 -4.67 -9.89 -12.68
N VAL A 299 -4.53 -8.68 -13.23
CA VAL A 299 -3.79 -7.59 -12.56
C VAL A 299 -4.46 -7.23 -11.23
N PHE A 300 -5.78 -7.08 -11.21
CA PHE A 300 -6.54 -6.73 -10.01
C PHE A 300 -6.34 -7.73 -8.87
N VAL A 301 -6.49 -9.03 -9.15
CA VAL A 301 -6.35 -10.09 -8.14
C VAL A 301 -4.91 -10.23 -7.65
N ASN A 302 -3.92 -10.13 -8.57
CA ASN A 302 -2.51 -10.18 -8.19
C ASN A 302 -2.12 -9.00 -7.27
N GLU A 303 -2.55 -7.79 -7.59
CA GLU A 303 -2.27 -6.62 -6.75
C GLU A 303 -2.97 -6.71 -5.38
N LEU A 304 -4.17 -7.28 -5.30
CA LEU A 304 -4.83 -7.59 -4.02
C LEU A 304 -4.05 -8.61 -3.19
N ALA A 305 -3.52 -9.66 -3.82
CA ALA A 305 -2.74 -10.70 -3.16
C ALA A 305 -1.40 -10.19 -2.61
N LEU A 306 -0.78 -9.20 -3.27
CA LEU A 306 0.56 -8.71 -2.96
C LEU A 306 0.54 -7.38 -2.16
N GLY A 307 -0.61 -6.73 -2.04
CA GLY A 307 -0.71 -5.43 -1.41
C GLY A 307 -0.48 -5.48 0.11
N PRO A 308 0.23 -4.49 0.69
CA PRO A 308 0.59 -4.48 2.11
C PRO A 308 -0.62 -4.28 3.04
N ASP A 309 -1.72 -3.75 2.53
CA ASP A 309 -2.97 -3.54 3.27
C ASP A 309 -4.04 -4.56 2.86
N SER A 310 -4.12 -4.96 1.58
CA SER A 310 -5.09 -5.93 1.08
C SER A 310 -4.78 -7.35 1.52
N ALA A 311 -3.54 -7.83 1.39
CA ALA A 311 -3.21 -9.21 1.74
C ALA A 311 -3.50 -9.56 3.21
N PRO A 312 -3.12 -8.74 4.22
CA PRO A 312 -3.51 -8.99 5.60
C PRO A 312 -5.02 -8.90 5.84
N PHE A 313 -5.71 -7.96 5.15
CA PHE A 313 -7.17 -7.84 5.26
C PHE A 313 -7.88 -9.09 4.75
N LEU A 314 -7.47 -9.61 3.58
CA LEU A 314 -8.03 -10.82 2.98
C LEU A 314 -7.70 -12.09 3.80
N ALA A 315 -6.56 -12.12 4.49
CA ALA A 315 -6.21 -13.22 5.38
C ALA A 315 -7.07 -13.25 6.67
N GLU A 316 -7.63 -12.13 7.09
CA GLU A 316 -8.46 -12.00 8.29
C GLU A 316 -9.97 -12.00 7.98
N ASN A 317 -10.36 -11.72 6.74
CA ASN A 317 -11.75 -11.58 6.32
C ASN A 317 -12.00 -12.38 5.06
N ASP A 318 -12.89 -13.35 5.14
CA ASP A 318 -13.23 -14.23 4.03
C ASP A 318 -13.78 -13.42 2.83
N CYS A 319 -13.23 -13.67 1.63
CA CYS A 319 -13.73 -13.15 0.37
C CYS A 319 -13.74 -14.28 -0.67
N GLU A 320 -14.91 -14.89 -0.86
CA GLU A 320 -15.08 -16.07 -1.72
C GLU A 320 -14.65 -15.78 -3.17
N ARG A 321 -14.95 -14.59 -3.69
CA ARG A 321 -14.55 -14.22 -5.07
C ARG A 321 -13.04 -14.11 -5.22
N PHE A 322 -12.36 -13.51 -4.25
CA PHE A 322 -10.90 -13.44 -4.28
C PHE A 322 -10.27 -14.84 -4.28
N GLU A 323 -10.78 -15.76 -3.45
CA GLU A 323 -10.30 -17.14 -3.40
C GLU A 323 -10.53 -17.85 -4.75
N GLN A 324 -11.73 -17.75 -5.33
CA GLN A 324 -12.06 -18.34 -6.62
C GLN A 324 -11.14 -17.83 -7.76
N TYR A 325 -10.91 -16.52 -7.83
CA TYR A 325 -10.02 -15.96 -8.86
C TYR A 325 -8.56 -16.31 -8.61
N SER A 326 -8.10 -16.32 -7.37
CA SER A 326 -6.74 -16.75 -7.02
C SER A 326 -6.48 -18.21 -7.39
N GLU A 327 -7.44 -19.11 -7.14
CA GLU A 327 -7.34 -20.52 -7.57
C GLU A 327 -7.29 -20.65 -9.09
N LYS A 328 -8.14 -19.92 -9.82
CA LYS A 328 -8.11 -19.92 -11.30
C LYS A 328 -6.74 -19.48 -11.83
N LEU A 329 -6.15 -18.43 -11.26
CA LEU A 329 -4.84 -17.91 -11.68
C LEU A 329 -3.70 -18.89 -11.38
N LEU A 330 -3.74 -19.58 -10.24
CA LEU A 330 -2.75 -20.62 -9.89
C LEU A 330 -2.83 -21.81 -10.86
N LEU A 331 -4.03 -22.21 -11.28
CA LEU A 331 -4.24 -23.30 -12.24
C LEU A 331 -3.71 -22.92 -13.62
N HIS A 332 -4.02 -21.72 -14.11
CA HIS A 332 -3.53 -21.23 -15.41
C HIS A 332 -2.01 -21.04 -15.44
N GLY A 333 -1.43 -20.47 -14.38
CA GLY A 333 0.02 -20.32 -14.27
C GLY A 333 0.76 -21.66 -14.27
N GLY A 334 0.19 -22.69 -13.64
CA GLY A 334 0.71 -24.04 -13.64
C GLY A 334 0.63 -24.72 -15.03
N GLU A 335 -0.45 -24.50 -15.77
CA GLU A 335 -0.62 -25.01 -17.15
C GLU A 335 0.35 -24.34 -18.14
N ASP A 336 0.53 -23.03 -18.06
CA ASP A 336 1.47 -22.28 -18.90
C ASP A 336 2.93 -22.66 -18.63
N GLU A 337 3.30 -22.90 -17.38
CA GLU A 337 4.63 -23.36 -16.98
C GLU A 337 4.91 -24.80 -17.48
N LEU A 338 3.91 -25.68 -17.40
CA LEU A 338 3.97 -27.04 -17.91
C LEU A 338 4.04 -27.08 -19.44
N LEU A 339 3.28 -26.23 -20.13
CA LEU A 339 3.34 -26.08 -21.59
C LEU A 339 4.69 -25.52 -22.03
N ALA A 340 5.25 -24.57 -21.30
CA ALA A 340 6.58 -24.02 -21.57
C ALA A 340 7.71 -25.04 -21.29
N GLU A 341 7.56 -25.95 -20.33
CA GLU A 341 8.48 -27.07 -20.10
C GLU A 341 8.38 -28.12 -21.23
N LEU A 342 7.16 -28.51 -21.61
CA LEU A 342 6.95 -29.46 -22.72
C LEU A 342 7.54 -28.93 -24.04
N GLN A 343 7.36 -27.64 -24.35
CA GLN A 343 7.93 -27.02 -25.55
C GLN A 343 9.48 -26.97 -25.50
N ARG A 344 10.08 -26.80 -24.32
CA ARG A 344 11.54 -26.84 -24.14
C ARG A 344 12.10 -28.26 -24.32
N ASP A 345 11.36 -29.26 -23.87
CA ASP A 345 11.76 -30.66 -24.02
C ASP A 345 11.61 -31.16 -25.48
N ASP A 346 10.57 -30.70 -26.19
CA ASP A 346 10.40 -31.00 -27.64
C ASP A 346 11.55 -30.39 -28.48
N VAL A 347 11.94 -29.13 -28.21
CA VAL A 347 13.08 -28.48 -28.88
C VAL A 347 14.40 -29.21 -28.59
N ARG A 348 14.62 -29.69 -27.36
CA ARG A 348 15.79 -30.50 -27.00
C ARG A 348 15.79 -31.89 -27.69
N ALA A 349 14.62 -32.49 -27.84
CA ALA A 349 14.49 -33.76 -28.53
C ALA A 349 14.75 -33.63 -30.04
N GLU A 350 14.31 -32.54 -30.68
CA GLU A 350 14.61 -32.24 -32.10
C GLU A 350 16.08 -31.92 -32.33
N GLU A 351 16.75 -31.16 -31.44
CA GLU A 351 18.18 -30.90 -31.53
C GLU A 351 19.01 -32.18 -31.40
N HIS A 352 18.62 -33.10 -30.50
CA HIS A 352 19.30 -34.41 -30.36
C HIS A 352 19.05 -35.34 -31.55
N SER A 353 17.92 -35.20 -32.24
CA SER A 353 17.61 -36.00 -33.46
C SER A 353 18.34 -35.48 -34.71
N ALA A 354 18.80 -34.25 -34.72
CA ALA A 354 19.54 -33.64 -35.81
C ALA A 354 21.06 -33.89 -35.76
N GLU A 355 21.58 -34.45 -34.66
CA GLU A 355 23.01 -34.81 -34.49
C GLU A 355 23.32 -36.29 -34.84
N PHE A 356 22.35 -37.08 -35.27
CA PHE A 356 22.51 -38.44 -35.80
C PHE A 356 22.08 -38.51 -37.28
#